data_2d88029ff961b7d631ee98cfe248347d
#
_entry.id   2d88029ff961b7d631ee98cfe248347d
#
_cell.length_a   1.000
_cell.length_b   1.000
_cell.length_c   1.000
_cell.angle_alpha   90.00
_cell.angle_beta   90.00
_cell.angle_gamma   90.00
#
_symmetry.space_group_name_H-M   'P 1'
#
loop_
_entity.id
_entity.type
_entity.pdbx_description
1 polymer ?
#
loop_
_entity_poly.entity_id
_entity_poly.type
_entity_poly.pdbx_seq_one_letter_code
_entity_poly.pdbx_strand_id
1 'polypeptide(L)' 'MSKNFHKVKDYYERGLWSSERVYNAVGKWITAEEYEMITKEVYHEAEVSETH' A
#
# COMPACT_ATOMS: atom_id res chain seq x y z
N MET A 1 12.51 1.51 6.88
CA MET A 1 11.11 1.66 6.49
C MET A 1 10.74 3.11 6.40
N SER A 2 9.70 3.42 5.64
CA SER A 2 9.26 4.79 5.49
C SER A 2 8.77 5.35 6.81
N LYS A 3 8.88 6.66 6.99
CA LYS A 3 8.41 7.29 8.20
C LYS A 3 6.95 7.03 8.43
N ASN A 4 6.18 6.92 7.37
CA ASN A 4 4.73 6.77 7.49
C ASN A 4 4.26 5.32 7.52
N PHE A 5 5.18 4.36 7.52
CA PHE A 5 4.80 2.96 7.46
C PHE A 5 3.87 2.57 8.61
N HIS A 6 4.26 2.90 9.84
CA HIS A 6 3.45 2.52 10.99
C HIS A 6 2.10 3.23 11.00
N LYS A 7 2.08 4.47 10.54
CA LYS A 7 0.85 5.23 10.49
C LYS A 7 -0.13 4.58 9.51
N VAL A 8 0.34 4.26 8.30
CA VAL A 8 -0.52 3.65 7.29
C VAL A 8 -0.96 2.26 7.73
N LYS A 9 -0.05 1.49 8.30
CA LYS A 9 -0.37 0.15 8.77
C LYS A 9 -1.46 0.22 9.83
N ASP A 10 -1.35 1.17 10.76
CA ASP A 10 -2.33 1.33 11.81
C ASP A 10 -3.70 1.70 11.23
N TYR A 11 -3.73 2.61 10.28
CA TYR A 11 -4.97 3.00 9.64
C TYR A 11 -5.64 1.82 8.94
N TYR A 12 -4.85 0.99 8.27
CA TYR A 12 -5.40 -0.16 7.58
C TYR A 12 -5.94 -1.18 8.57
N GLU A 13 -5.18 -1.43 9.63
CA GLU A 13 -5.58 -2.44 10.61
C GLU A 13 -6.81 -2.02 11.40
N ARG A 14 -7.00 -0.72 11.57
CA ARG A 14 -8.18 -0.22 12.25
C ARG A 14 -9.39 -0.11 11.34
N GLY A 15 -9.22 -0.40 10.07
CA GLY A 15 -10.31 -0.31 9.12
C GLY A 15 -10.60 1.09 8.65
N LEU A 16 -9.71 2.05 8.92
CA LEU A 16 -9.90 3.42 8.49
C LEU A 16 -9.52 3.60 7.02
N TRP A 17 -8.59 2.79 6.53
CA TRP A 17 -8.15 2.84 5.14
C TRP A 17 -8.38 1.48 4.51
N SER A 18 -8.87 1.47 3.27
CA SER A 18 -8.98 0.25 2.50
C SER A 18 -7.64 -0.08 1.88
N SER A 19 -7.52 -1.28 1.32
CA SER A 19 -6.28 -1.65 0.63
C SER A 19 -6.05 -0.76 -0.57
N GLU A 20 -7.10 -0.27 -1.21
CA GLU A 20 -6.96 0.63 -2.33
C GLU A 20 -6.33 1.95 -1.88
N ARG A 21 -6.70 2.42 -0.70
CA ARG A 21 -6.13 3.64 -0.17
C ARG A 21 -4.66 3.45 0.15
N VAL A 22 -4.30 2.29 0.70
CA VAL A 22 -2.92 1.98 0.97
C VAL A 22 -2.13 1.91 -0.34
N TYR A 23 -2.74 1.32 -1.36
CA TYR A 23 -2.12 1.23 -2.68
C TYR A 23 -1.79 2.62 -3.21
N ASN A 24 -2.72 3.57 -3.05
CA ASN A 24 -2.50 4.91 -3.54
C ASN A 24 -1.44 5.68 -2.76
N ALA A 25 -1.08 5.20 -1.59
CA ALA A 25 -0.04 5.82 -0.80
C ALA A 25 1.36 5.36 -1.22
N VAL A 26 1.45 4.32 -2.04
CA VAL A 26 2.74 3.81 -2.50
C VAL A 26 3.41 4.88 -3.37
N GLY A 27 4.68 5.12 -3.09
CA GLY A 27 5.43 6.13 -3.81
C GLY A 27 5.36 7.51 -3.19
N LYS A 28 4.42 7.72 -2.25
CA LYS A 28 4.30 9.00 -1.58
C LYS A 28 4.63 8.85 -0.11
N TRP A 29 4.01 7.89 0.55
CA TRP A 29 4.15 7.68 1.99
C TRP A 29 4.85 6.38 2.33
N ILE A 30 4.68 5.36 1.50
CA ILE A 30 5.25 4.04 1.73
C ILE A 30 5.80 3.48 0.43
N THR A 31 6.49 2.36 0.51
CA THR A 31 7.00 1.69 -0.67
C THR A 31 6.10 0.52 -1.04
N ALA A 32 6.33 -0.05 -2.23
CA ALA A 32 5.57 -1.20 -2.67
C ALA A 32 5.74 -2.39 -1.73
N GLU A 33 6.94 -2.57 -1.21
CA GLU A 33 7.18 -3.67 -0.26
C GLU A 33 6.38 -3.47 1.00
N GLU A 34 6.26 -2.22 1.43
CA GLU A 34 5.50 -1.91 2.63
C GLU A 34 4.01 -2.14 2.41
N TYR A 35 3.53 -1.85 1.20
CA TYR A 35 2.15 -2.14 0.86
C TYR A 35 1.87 -3.63 1.05
N GLU A 36 2.78 -4.47 0.56
CA GLU A 36 2.59 -5.91 0.69
C GLU A 36 2.64 -6.37 2.14
N MET A 37 3.48 -5.73 2.94
CA MET A 37 3.55 -6.08 4.35
C MET A 37 2.29 -5.68 5.10
N ILE A 38 1.68 -4.56 4.71
CA ILE A 38 0.50 -4.07 5.40
C ILE A 38 -0.74 -4.83 4.98
N THR A 39 -0.94 -4.99 3.68
CA THR A 39 -2.19 -5.58 3.18
C THR A 39 -2.10 -7.08 2.97
N LYS A 40 -0.89 -7.63 2.96
CA LYS A 40 -0.64 -9.05 2.70
C LYS A 40 -1.02 -9.41 1.27
N GLU A 41 -1.05 -8.43 0.39
CA GLU A 41 -1.36 -8.65 -1.01
C GLU A 41 -0.19 -8.21 -1.86
N VAL A 42 0.00 -8.86 -3.01
CA VAL A 42 1.08 -8.51 -3.91
C VAL A 42 0.78 -7.17 -4.58
N TYR A 43 1.79 -6.30 -4.63
CA TYR A 43 1.62 -4.99 -5.26
C TYR A 43 1.72 -5.14 -6.78
N HIS A 44 0.73 -4.62 -7.50
CA HIS A 44 0.74 -4.62 -8.95
C HIS A 44 0.67 -3.18 -9.42
N GLU A 45 1.62 -2.79 -10.25
CA GLU A 45 1.59 -1.45 -10.82
C GLU A 45 0.47 -1.36 -11.83
N ALA A 46 -0.24 -0.27 -11.80
CA ALA A 46 -1.42 -0.15 -12.63
C ALA A 46 -1.12 -0.28 -14.11
N GLU A 47 -0.04 0.25 -14.54
CA GLU A 47 0.21 0.24 -15.95
C GLU A 47 0.59 -1.12 -16.46
N VAL A 48 0.94 -2.03 -15.60
CA VAL A 48 1.31 -3.35 -16.05
C VAL A 48 0.12 -4.11 -16.55
N SER A 49 -1.00 -3.80 -16.02
CA SER A 49 -2.15 -4.59 -16.32
C SER A 49 -2.60 -4.49 -17.73
N GLU A 50 -2.21 -3.51 -18.40
CA GLU A 50 -2.71 -3.38 -19.64
C GLU A 50 -2.18 -4.19 -20.58
N THR A 51 -1.26 -4.48 -20.39
CA THR A 51 -0.80 -5.20 -21.42
C THR A 51 -1.35 -6.39 -21.66
N HIS A 52 -1.74 -6.35 -21.75
CA HIS A 52 -2.15 -7.37 -21.99
C HIS A 52 -2.63 -7.58 -22.48
#